data_89fb1342c1206debd75adbf03eb81f35
#
_entry.id   89fb1342c1206debd75adbf03eb81f35
#
_cell.length_a   1.000
_cell.length_b   1.000
_cell.length_c   1.000
_cell.angle_alpha   90.00
_cell.angle_beta   90.00
_cell.angle_gamma   90.00
#
_symmetry.space_group_name_H-M   'P 1'
#
loop_
_entity.id
_entity.type
_entity.pdbx_description
1 polymer ?
#
loop_
_entity_poly.entity_id
_entity_poly.type
_entity_poly.pdbx_seq_one_letter_code
_entity_poly.pdbx_strand_id
1 'polypeptide(L)'
;GFWTITSYADVCAAEHDWDTFSVSPSMILPSFGTDRPLIPLDIDPPALTRFRQILLPFFTPQRMDTLLPRTREIAGQLLDDLAYGEVVDASPYARLLPAMVFGEYCGFPMADAAQFDQWVDDIVFARTDDESVARSAADDVYDYFRTLIALRRSEPGSDVISALLEADHAGGPLDDD
;
A
#
# COMPACT_ATOMS: atom_id res chain seq x y z
N GLY A 1 -27.02 -0.31 7.95
CA GLY A 1 -27.05 -1.39 6.94
C GLY A 1 -26.42 -0.91 5.63
N PHE A 2 -26.00 -1.82 4.77
CA PHE A 2 -25.38 -1.53 3.48
C PHE A 2 -25.96 -2.46 2.41
N TRP A 3 -25.82 -2.08 1.15
CA TRP A 3 -26.15 -2.90 0.01
C TRP A 3 -24.93 -3.66 -0.47
N THR A 4 -25.11 -4.90 -0.93
CA THR A 4 -24.03 -5.70 -1.51
C THR A 4 -24.35 -6.00 -2.97
N ILE A 5 -23.41 -5.66 -3.85
CA ILE A 5 -23.46 -5.98 -5.29
C ILE A 5 -22.60 -7.23 -5.52
N THR A 6 -23.18 -8.27 -6.14
CA THR A 6 -22.51 -9.57 -6.30
C THR A 6 -22.43 -10.06 -7.74
N SER A 7 -23.22 -9.47 -8.67
CA SER A 7 -23.12 -9.85 -10.09
C SER A 7 -21.92 -9.14 -10.72
N TYR A 8 -21.18 -9.85 -11.58
CA TYR A 8 -20.02 -9.29 -12.27
C TYR A 8 -20.37 -8.03 -13.07
N ALA A 9 -21.50 -8.04 -13.79
CA ALA A 9 -21.93 -6.92 -14.63
C ALA A 9 -22.24 -5.67 -13.76
N ASP A 10 -22.91 -5.85 -12.63
CA ASP A 10 -23.27 -4.75 -11.74
C ASP A 10 -22.05 -4.19 -11.00
N VAL A 11 -21.10 -5.05 -10.61
CA VAL A 11 -19.82 -4.61 -10.02
C VAL A 11 -19.05 -3.75 -11.04
N CYS A 12 -18.90 -4.22 -12.28
CA CYS A 12 -18.24 -3.44 -13.32
C CYS A 12 -18.97 -2.11 -13.60
N ALA A 13 -20.29 -2.11 -13.61
CA ALA A 13 -21.07 -0.89 -13.83
C ALA A 13 -20.85 0.11 -12.67
N ALA A 14 -20.88 -0.35 -11.43
CA ALA A 14 -20.66 0.49 -10.27
C ALA A 14 -19.23 1.06 -10.21
N GLU A 15 -18.20 0.26 -10.53
CA GLU A 15 -16.81 0.73 -10.56
C GLU A 15 -16.52 1.79 -11.63
N HIS A 16 -17.33 1.85 -12.70
CA HIS A 16 -17.20 2.88 -13.73
C HIS A 16 -18.07 4.13 -13.48
N ASP A 17 -19.01 4.05 -12.58
CA ASP A 17 -19.94 5.15 -12.23
C ASP A 17 -19.55 5.77 -10.89
N TRP A 18 -18.37 6.38 -10.84
CA TRP A 18 -17.84 7.04 -9.64
C TRP A 18 -18.67 8.27 -9.21
N ASP A 19 -19.47 8.85 -10.09
CA ASP A 19 -20.43 9.93 -9.74
C ASP A 19 -21.54 9.43 -8.82
N THR A 20 -21.96 8.17 -8.99
CA THR A 20 -22.98 7.54 -8.15
C THR A 20 -22.36 6.74 -7.00
N PHE A 21 -21.26 6.05 -7.26
CA PHE A 21 -20.59 5.13 -6.33
C PHE A 21 -19.21 5.67 -5.94
N SER A 22 -19.19 6.66 -5.05
CA SER A 22 -17.96 7.26 -4.53
C SER A 22 -17.22 6.30 -3.60
N VAL A 23 -15.88 6.34 -3.63
CA VAL A 23 -15.02 5.67 -2.64
C VAL A 23 -14.70 6.57 -1.44
N SER A 24 -15.03 7.85 -1.51
CA SER A 24 -14.79 8.82 -0.44
C SER A 24 -15.94 8.80 0.59
N PRO A 25 -15.69 8.93 1.89
CA PRO A 25 -14.40 9.17 2.56
C PRO A 25 -13.61 7.89 2.87
N SER A 26 -14.11 6.71 2.57
CA SER A 26 -13.39 5.45 2.75
C SER A 26 -13.91 4.37 1.80
N MET A 27 -12.97 3.69 1.13
CA MET A 27 -13.28 2.59 0.21
C MET A 27 -13.72 1.31 0.92
N ILE A 28 -13.61 1.21 2.25
CA ILE A 28 -13.97 0.01 3.02
C ILE A 28 -14.85 0.33 4.21
N LEU A 29 -15.61 -0.70 4.67
CA LEU A 29 -16.47 -0.63 5.85
C LEU A 29 -16.15 -1.78 6.83
N PRO A 30 -15.93 -1.48 8.13
CA PRO A 30 -15.69 -0.13 8.69
C PRO A 30 -14.42 0.49 8.11
N SER A 31 -14.27 1.81 8.20
CA SER A 31 -13.07 2.53 7.75
C SER A 31 -11.81 2.05 8.50
N PHE A 32 -10.64 2.44 8.00
CA PHE A 32 -9.36 2.11 8.66
C PHE A 32 -9.13 2.82 10.01
N GLY A 33 -10.15 3.49 10.57
CA GLY A 33 -10.04 4.18 11.87
C GLY A 33 -9.26 5.49 11.83
N THR A 34 -8.83 5.95 10.67
CA THR A 34 -8.16 7.24 10.46
C THR A 34 -9.15 8.30 9.99
N ASP A 35 -9.00 9.53 10.46
CA ASP A 35 -9.74 10.70 9.98
C ASP A 35 -9.14 11.28 8.68
N ARG A 36 -8.03 10.73 8.21
CA ARG A 36 -7.33 11.13 6.99
C ARG A 36 -7.66 10.16 5.86
N PRO A 37 -7.91 10.65 4.63
CA PRO A 37 -8.08 9.76 3.49
C PRO A 37 -6.78 9.06 3.14
N LEU A 38 -6.84 7.79 2.82
CA LEU A 38 -5.71 7.05 2.26
C LEU A 38 -5.58 7.38 0.77
N ILE A 39 -4.74 8.35 0.44
CA ILE A 39 -4.50 8.75 -0.93
C ILE A 39 -3.55 7.74 -1.61
N PRO A 40 -3.91 7.20 -2.79
CA PRO A 40 -5.03 7.54 -3.67
C PRO A 40 -6.27 6.64 -3.53
N LEU A 41 -6.46 5.90 -2.44
CA LEU A 41 -7.52 4.88 -2.30
C LEU A 41 -8.89 5.50 -2.00
N ASP A 42 -8.95 6.50 -1.12
CA ASP A 42 -10.17 7.09 -0.57
C ASP A 42 -10.58 8.39 -1.28
N ILE A 43 -10.18 8.57 -2.53
CA ILE A 43 -10.48 9.76 -3.33
C ILE A 43 -11.02 9.41 -4.71
N ASP A 44 -11.92 10.25 -5.19
CA ASP A 44 -12.54 10.13 -6.51
C ASP A 44 -11.82 10.97 -7.59
N PRO A 45 -12.07 10.72 -8.89
CA PRO A 45 -11.71 11.65 -9.95
C PRO A 45 -12.32 13.06 -9.72
N PRO A 46 -11.65 14.15 -10.10
CA PRO A 46 -10.40 14.18 -10.89
C PRO A 46 -9.12 14.02 -10.05
N ALA A 47 -9.20 14.12 -8.71
CA ALA A 47 -8.02 14.03 -7.83
C ALA A 47 -7.33 12.67 -7.97
N LEU A 48 -8.08 11.57 -7.94
CA LEU A 48 -7.55 10.22 -8.18
C LEU A 48 -6.73 10.12 -9.47
N THR A 49 -7.24 10.70 -10.56
CA THR A 49 -6.56 10.66 -11.86
C THR A 49 -5.19 11.34 -11.78
N ARG A 50 -5.11 12.48 -11.08
CA ARG A 50 -3.85 13.21 -10.88
C ARG A 50 -2.82 12.35 -10.13
N PHE A 51 -3.19 11.77 -8.99
CA PHE A 51 -2.27 10.93 -8.22
C PHE A 51 -1.83 9.68 -8.99
N ARG A 52 -2.75 9.05 -9.73
CA ARG A 52 -2.39 7.91 -10.60
C ARG A 52 -1.40 8.30 -11.70
N GLN A 53 -1.53 9.48 -12.29
CA GLN A 53 -0.56 9.97 -13.30
C GLN A 53 0.84 10.17 -12.70
N ILE A 54 0.94 10.62 -11.46
CA ILE A 54 2.21 10.75 -10.73
C ILE A 54 2.85 9.38 -10.50
N LEU A 55 2.04 8.39 -10.09
CA LEU A 55 2.52 7.06 -9.73
C LEU A 55 2.81 6.17 -10.95
N LEU A 56 2.08 6.34 -12.05
CA LEU A 56 2.13 5.44 -13.21
C LEU A 56 3.55 5.19 -13.76
N PRO A 57 4.46 6.20 -13.85
CA PRO A 57 5.83 5.97 -14.34
C PRO A 57 6.63 4.97 -13.50
N PHE A 58 6.27 4.76 -12.24
CA PHE A 58 6.95 3.82 -11.34
C PHE A 58 6.44 2.38 -11.49
N PHE A 59 5.26 2.17 -12.11
CA PHE A 59 4.62 0.86 -12.25
C PHE A 59 4.49 0.42 -13.71
N THR A 60 5.40 0.87 -14.58
CA THR A 60 5.43 0.41 -15.98
C THR A 60 5.92 -1.03 -16.08
N PRO A 61 5.49 -1.81 -17.12
CA PRO A 61 5.96 -3.17 -17.32
C PRO A 61 7.49 -3.29 -17.30
N GLN A 62 8.21 -2.34 -17.93
CA GLN A 62 9.67 -2.33 -17.98
C GLN A 62 10.29 -2.22 -16.57
N ARG A 63 9.70 -1.39 -15.71
CA ARG A 63 10.16 -1.27 -14.31
C ARG A 63 9.87 -2.55 -13.52
N MET A 64 8.68 -3.12 -13.69
CA MET A 64 8.32 -4.38 -13.03
C MET A 64 9.23 -5.53 -13.47
N ASP A 65 9.62 -5.59 -14.74
CA ASP A 65 10.56 -6.61 -15.22
C ASP A 65 11.93 -6.52 -14.52
N THR A 66 12.38 -5.32 -14.13
CA THR A 66 13.64 -5.15 -13.39
C THR A 66 13.59 -5.75 -11.98
N LEU A 67 12.41 -5.90 -11.40
CA LEU A 67 12.23 -6.48 -10.06
C LEU A 67 12.24 -8.02 -10.07
N LEU A 68 11.99 -8.65 -11.21
CA LEU A 68 11.84 -10.10 -11.29
C LEU A 68 13.00 -10.91 -10.72
N PRO A 69 14.29 -10.57 -10.99
CA PRO A 69 15.41 -11.31 -10.42
C PRO A 69 15.39 -11.25 -8.89
N ARG A 70 15.18 -10.06 -8.35
CA ARG A 70 15.17 -9.86 -6.90
C ARG A 70 13.94 -10.47 -6.23
N THR A 71 12.78 -10.39 -6.87
CA THR A 71 11.56 -11.08 -6.42
C THR A 71 11.79 -12.59 -6.31
N ARG A 72 12.47 -13.21 -7.29
CA ARG A 72 12.80 -14.65 -7.23
C ARG A 72 13.77 -14.98 -6.10
N GLU A 73 14.73 -14.11 -5.84
CA GLU A 73 15.69 -14.29 -4.74
C GLU A 73 14.99 -14.24 -3.38
N ILE A 74 14.15 -13.21 -3.14
CA ILE A 74 13.34 -13.09 -1.92
C ILE A 74 12.40 -14.29 -1.77
N ALA A 75 11.72 -14.69 -2.84
CA ALA A 75 10.85 -15.85 -2.84
C ALA A 75 11.60 -17.14 -2.48
N GLY A 76 12.81 -17.32 -3.01
CA GLY A 76 13.67 -18.46 -2.68
C GLY A 76 14.04 -18.47 -1.20
N GLN A 77 14.50 -17.34 -0.66
CA GLN A 77 14.84 -17.20 0.77
C GLN A 77 13.65 -17.56 1.68
N LEU A 78 12.46 -17.00 1.39
CA LEU A 78 11.27 -17.30 2.18
C LEU A 78 10.83 -18.76 2.06
N LEU A 79 11.04 -19.39 0.91
CA LEU A 79 10.77 -20.83 0.74
C LEU A 79 11.76 -21.69 1.52
N ASP A 80 13.04 -21.31 1.57
CA ASP A 80 14.06 -22.04 2.33
C ASP A 80 13.77 -22.00 3.83
N ASP A 81 13.13 -20.95 4.32
CA ASP A 81 12.71 -20.80 5.72
C ASP A 81 11.44 -21.59 6.08
N LEU A 82 10.69 -22.09 5.08
CA LEU A 82 9.53 -22.93 5.33
C LEU A 82 9.99 -24.33 5.81
N ALA A 83 9.39 -24.81 6.90
CA ALA A 83 9.62 -26.17 7.35
C ALA A 83 9.12 -27.17 6.32
N TYR A 84 10.02 -27.98 5.76
CA TYR A 84 9.65 -29.02 4.81
C TYR A 84 8.97 -30.18 5.53
N GLY A 85 7.76 -30.52 5.10
CA GLY A 85 6.94 -31.61 5.58
C GLY A 85 5.91 -32.02 4.53
N GLU A 86 5.05 -33.00 4.85
CA GLU A 86 3.97 -33.40 3.94
C GLU A 86 2.93 -32.27 3.76
N VAL A 87 2.75 -31.43 4.78
CA VAL A 87 1.85 -30.26 4.77
C VAL A 87 2.59 -29.11 5.46
N VAL A 88 2.62 -27.96 4.79
CA VAL A 88 3.19 -26.71 5.32
C VAL A 88 2.17 -25.59 5.29
N ASP A 89 2.23 -24.67 6.25
CA ASP A 89 1.48 -23.43 6.21
C ASP A 89 2.20 -22.42 5.30
N ALA A 90 1.60 -22.11 4.17
CA ALA A 90 2.13 -21.14 3.20
C ALA A 90 1.73 -19.68 3.51
N SER A 91 0.91 -19.44 4.53
CA SER A 91 0.41 -18.10 4.86
C SER A 91 1.53 -17.10 5.16
N PRO A 92 2.56 -17.43 5.96
CA PRO A 92 3.67 -16.51 6.21
C PRO A 92 4.43 -16.13 4.93
N TYR A 93 4.66 -17.09 4.04
CA TYR A 93 5.26 -16.84 2.73
C TYR A 93 4.41 -15.87 1.89
N ALA A 94 3.12 -16.14 1.79
CA ALA A 94 2.20 -15.35 0.97
C ALA A 94 2.04 -13.90 1.48
N ARG A 95 2.18 -13.69 2.79
CA ARG A 95 2.10 -12.36 3.43
C ARG A 95 3.38 -11.57 3.26
N LEU A 96 4.53 -12.19 3.52
CA LEU A 96 5.83 -11.49 3.54
C LEU A 96 6.35 -11.17 2.15
N LEU A 97 6.16 -12.04 1.15
CA LEU A 97 6.72 -11.83 -0.17
C LEU A 97 6.33 -10.49 -0.81
N PRO A 98 5.05 -10.11 -0.89
CA PRO A 98 4.66 -8.81 -1.44
C PRO A 98 5.21 -7.64 -0.62
N ALA A 99 5.18 -7.72 0.71
CA ALA A 99 5.67 -6.67 1.60
C ALA A 99 7.17 -6.43 1.42
N MET A 100 7.96 -7.49 1.33
CA MET A 100 9.42 -7.40 1.13
C MET A 100 9.77 -6.86 -0.25
N VAL A 101 9.12 -7.36 -1.32
CA VAL A 101 9.38 -6.89 -2.69
C VAL A 101 8.98 -5.42 -2.85
N PHE A 102 7.81 -5.03 -2.35
CA PHE A 102 7.33 -3.66 -2.41
C PHE A 102 8.20 -2.73 -1.55
N GLY A 103 8.54 -3.18 -0.34
CA GLY A 103 9.40 -2.40 0.56
C GLY A 103 10.76 -2.11 -0.05
N GLU A 104 11.42 -3.12 -0.64
CA GLU A 104 12.70 -2.91 -1.34
C GLU A 104 12.55 -2.00 -2.54
N TYR A 105 11.47 -2.14 -3.32
CA TYR A 105 11.20 -1.26 -4.46
C TYR A 105 10.99 0.20 -4.05
N CYS A 106 10.30 0.44 -2.94
CA CYS A 106 10.08 1.78 -2.40
C CYS A 106 11.27 2.34 -1.60
N GLY A 107 12.28 1.51 -1.31
CA GLY A 107 13.45 1.91 -0.53
C GLY A 107 13.27 1.82 0.99
N PHE A 108 12.35 0.95 1.45
CA PHE A 108 12.20 0.69 2.89
C PHE A 108 13.26 -0.29 3.36
N PRO A 109 13.75 -0.16 4.60
CA PRO A 109 14.62 -1.16 5.19
C PRO A 109 13.93 -2.52 5.26
N MET A 110 14.59 -3.57 4.75
CA MET A 110 14.06 -4.95 4.79
C MET A 110 13.79 -5.44 6.21
N ALA A 111 14.50 -4.89 7.20
CA ALA A 111 14.28 -5.20 8.62
C ALA A 111 12.89 -4.79 9.11
N ASP A 112 12.23 -3.86 8.42
CA ASP A 112 10.93 -3.33 8.83
C ASP A 112 9.76 -4.16 8.28
N ALA A 113 10.02 -5.18 7.44
CA ALA A 113 8.97 -6.00 6.82
C ALA A 113 8.00 -6.63 7.84
N ALA A 114 8.51 -7.11 8.97
CA ALA A 114 7.68 -7.67 10.04
C ALA A 114 6.78 -6.62 10.70
N GLN A 115 7.24 -5.37 10.80
CA GLN A 115 6.45 -4.27 11.32
C GLN A 115 5.31 -3.89 10.35
N PHE A 116 5.59 -3.88 9.05
CA PHE A 116 4.56 -3.67 8.04
C PHE A 116 3.49 -4.78 8.08
N ASP A 117 3.90 -6.03 8.24
CA ASP A 117 2.97 -7.16 8.36
C ASP A 117 2.08 -7.01 9.60
N GLN A 118 2.63 -6.58 10.75
CA GLN A 118 1.86 -6.29 11.95
C GLN A 118 0.86 -5.14 11.73
N TRP A 119 1.25 -4.03 11.09
CA TRP A 119 0.34 -2.94 10.79
C TRP A 119 -0.81 -3.35 9.87
N VAL A 120 -0.55 -4.23 8.91
CA VAL A 120 -1.62 -4.80 8.07
C VAL A 120 -2.60 -5.60 8.92
N ASP A 121 -2.12 -6.42 9.85
CA ASP A 121 -2.98 -7.16 10.77
C ASP A 121 -3.84 -6.22 11.63
N ASP A 122 -3.24 -5.21 12.22
CA ASP A 122 -3.90 -4.29 13.12
C ASP A 122 -4.92 -3.40 12.38
N ILE A 123 -4.54 -2.86 11.20
CA ILE A 123 -5.41 -1.96 10.42
C ILE A 123 -6.51 -2.74 9.69
N VAL A 124 -6.18 -3.90 9.11
CA VAL A 124 -7.13 -4.60 8.23
C VAL A 124 -8.00 -5.59 8.98
N PHE A 125 -7.42 -6.37 9.89
CA PHE A 125 -8.13 -7.47 10.55
C PHE A 125 -8.63 -7.10 11.95
N ALA A 126 -7.82 -6.46 12.78
CA ALA A 126 -8.21 -6.15 14.15
C ALA A 126 -9.29 -5.05 14.26
N ARG A 127 -9.45 -4.18 13.25
CA ARG A 127 -10.40 -3.06 13.27
C ARG A 127 -11.85 -3.45 13.52
N THR A 128 -12.23 -4.67 13.15
CA THR A 128 -13.61 -5.16 13.36
C THR A 128 -13.89 -5.52 14.81
N ASP A 129 -12.86 -5.83 15.57
CA ASP A 129 -12.94 -6.23 16.97
C ASP A 129 -12.61 -5.06 17.90
N ASP A 130 -11.63 -4.25 17.54
CA ASP A 130 -11.20 -3.06 18.29
C ASP A 130 -10.66 -1.96 17.35
N GLU A 131 -11.50 -0.95 17.11
CA GLU A 131 -11.13 0.21 16.27
C GLU A 131 -9.94 1.00 16.82
N SER A 132 -9.69 0.96 18.13
CA SER A 132 -8.56 1.69 18.72
C SER A 132 -7.20 1.11 18.32
N VAL A 133 -7.12 -0.18 18.08
CA VAL A 133 -5.92 -0.86 17.58
C VAL A 133 -5.61 -0.38 16.16
N ALA A 134 -6.61 -0.36 15.28
CA ALA A 134 -6.43 0.12 13.92
C ALA A 134 -6.02 1.60 13.86
N ARG A 135 -6.61 2.44 14.71
CA ARG A 135 -6.26 3.87 14.81
C ARG A 135 -4.81 4.07 15.25
N SER A 136 -4.38 3.35 16.30
CA SER A 136 -3.00 3.43 16.77
C SER A 136 -2.01 2.98 15.71
N ALA A 137 -2.29 1.87 15.01
CA ALA A 137 -1.45 1.37 13.95
C ALA A 137 -1.39 2.35 12.74
N ALA A 138 -2.51 3.00 12.41
CA ALA A 138 -2.53 4.03 11.37
C ALA A 138 -1.66 5.24 11.73
N ASP A 139 -1.71 5.70 12.99
CA ASP A 139 -0.86 6.80 13.47
C ASP A 139 0.63 6.40 13.40
N ASP A 140 0.99 5.18 13.80
CA ASP A 140 2.36 4.66 13.71
C ASP A 140 2.85 4.61 12.24
N VAL A 141 2.00 4.21 11.30
CA VAL A 141 2.30 4.22 9.86
C VAL A 141 2.59 5.64 9.37
N TYR A 142 1.76 6.62 9.73
CA TYR A 142 2.00 8.02 9.36
C TYR A 142 3.32 8.55 9.93
N ASP A 143 3.61 8.28 11.18
CA ASP A 143 4.86 8.73 11.82
C ASP A 143 6.10 8.08 11.19
N TYR A 144 6.00 6.81 10.81
CA TYR A 144 7.04 6.11 10.07
C TYR A 144 7.32 6.80 8.71
N PHE A 145 6.27 7.04 7.92
CA PHE A 145 6.44 7.68 6.61
C PHE A 145 6.93 9.12 6.72
N ARG A 146 6.49 9.91 7.71
CA ARG A 146 7.03 11.25 7.97
C ARG A 146 8.51 11.21 8.26
N THR A 147 8.96 10.25 9.07
CA THR A 147 10.38 10.06 9.37
C THR A 147 11.17 9.69 8.11
N LEU A 148 10.64 8.80 7.30
CA LEU A 148 11.28 8.37 6.07
C LEU A 148 11.33 9.48 5.02
N ILE A 149 10.26 10.26 4.87
CA ILE A 149 10.21 11.45 3.98
C ILE A 149 11.25 12.48 4.41
N ALA A 150 11.33 12.80 5.70
CA ALA A 150 12.33 13.74 6.23
C ALA A 150 13.76 13.26 5.95
N LEU A 151 14.02 11.96 6.12
CA LEU A 151 15.31 11.36 5.77
C LEU A 151 15.63 11.52 4.28
N ARG A 152 14.67 11.20 3.40
CA ARG A 152 14.86 11.28 1.93
C ARG A 152 15.00 12.72 1.44
N ARG A 153 14.41 13.70 2.12
CA ARG A 153 14.66 15.13 1.81
C ARG A 153 16.09 15.55 2.15
N SER A 154 16.68 15.01 3.21
CA SER A 154 18.07 15.33 3.59
C SER A 154 19.10 14.47 2.84
N GLU A 155 18.74 13.24 2.53
CA GLU A 155 19.60 12.24 1.89
C GLU A 155 18.82 11.52 0.76
N PRO A 156 18.67 12.15 -0.43
CA PRO A 156 17.95 11.54 -1.54
C PRO A 156 18.59 10.23 -1.99
N GLY A 157 17.75 9.21 -2.16
CA GLY A 157 18.13 7.89 -2.67
C GLY A 157 17.75 7.70 -4.15
N SER A 158 17.91 6.48 -4.65
CA SER A 158 17.44 6.07 -5.99
C SER A 158 16.08 5.37 -5.95
N ASP A 159 15.36 5.48 -4.84
CA ASP A 159 14.08 4.84 -4.58
C ASP A 159 12.87 5.67 -5.06
N VAL A 160 11.69 5.04 -5.00
CA VAL A 160 10.43 5.65 -5.44
C VAL A 160 10.07 6.88 -4.60
N ILE A 161 10.35 6.86 -3.28
CA ILE A 161 10.04 7.98 -2.38
C ILE A 161 10.87 9.21 -2.76
N SER A 162 12.18 9.03 -2.93
CA SER A 162 13.06 10.13 -3.38
C SER A 162 12.62 10.72 -4.71
N ALA A 163 12.27 9.85 -5.66
CA ALA A 163 11.80 10.29 -6.97
C ALA A 163 10.44 11.02 -6.92
N LEU A 164 9.53 10.60 -6.03
CA LEU A 164 8.26 11.31 -5.81
C LEU A 164 8.47 12.69 -5.19
N LEU A 165 9.42 12.82 -4.26
CA LEU A 165 9.74 14.10 -3.61
C LEU A 165 10.41 15.10 -4.57
N GLU A 166 11.15 14.60 -5.57
CA GLU A 166 11.80 15.42 -6.59
C GLU A 166 10.90 15.75 -7.78
N ALA A 167 9.81 14.99 -7.97
CA ALA A 167 8.98 15.14 -9.15
C ALA A 167 8.25 16.49 -9.16
N ASP A 168 8.28 17.17 -10.32
CA ASP A 168 7.49 18.38 -10.56
C ASP A 168 6.06 17.98 -10.94
N HIS A 169 5.12 18.34 -10.11
CA HIS A 169 3.72 18.00 -10.29
C HIS A 169 2.91 19.22 -10.69
N ALA A 170 1.92 19.04 -11.55
CA ALA A 170 1.04 20.10 -12.08
C ALA A 170 0.23 20.90 -11.02
N GLY A 171 0.58 20.81 -9.76
CA GLY A 171 -0.02 21.53 -8.62
C GLY A 171 1.00 21.92 -7.57
N GLY A 172 2.29 21.83 -7.91
CA GLY A 172 3.39 22.04 -6.99
C GLY A 172 3.91 20.74 -6.37
N PRO A 173 4.90 20.81 -5.49
CA PRO A 173 5.43 19.67 -4.79
C PRO A 173 4.33 18.98 -3.94
N LEU A 174 4.47 17.67 -3.75
CA LEU A 174 3.64 16.95 -2.78
C LEU A 174 4.00 17.46 -1.38
N ASP A 175 2.99 17.64 -0.53
CA ASP A 175 3.20 17.90 0.89
C ASP A 175 3.56 16.59 1.64
N ASP A 176 3.83 16.72 2.93
CA ASP A 176 4.29 15.59 3.75
C ASP A 176 3.11 14.85 4.42
N ASP A 177 1.85 15.25 4.11
CA ASP A 177 0.63 14.64 4.65
C ASP A 177 -0.13 13.79 3.64
#